data_3b908c2c183bf68b143ded0325a04e56
#
_entry.id   3b908c2c183bf68b143ded0325a04e56
#
_cell.length_a   1.000
_cell.length_b   1.000
_cell.length_c   1.000
_cell.angle_alpha   90.00
_cell.angle_beta   90.00
_cell.angle_gamma   90.00
#
_symmetry.space_group_name_H-M   'P 1'
#
loop_
_entity.id
_entity.type
_entity.pdbx_description
1 polymer ?
#
loop_
_entity_poly.entity_id
_entity_poly.type
_entity_poly.pdbx_seq_one_letter_code
_entity_poly.pdbx_strand_id
1 'polypeptide(L)'
;MESRLDIRFDPSYSDLESQLYMAQIVTNHVKELRIAQGWTQEQLAQAAGVSRQSINSIERNRYVPSLELALTFARIFSCSTDQIFQLEKPS
;
A
#
# COMPACT_ATOMS: atom_id res chain seq x y z
N MET A 1 -17.88 7.75 -20.51
CA MET A 1 -17.85 7.58 -19.94
C MET A 1 -18.05 7.52 -19.06
N GLU A 2 -18.14 7.61 -18.80
CA GLU A 2 -18.25 7.59 -17.92
C GLU A 2 -18.48 6.93 -17.20
N SER A 3 -18.61 6.55 -17.39
CA SER A 3 -19.03 5.63 -16.65
C SER A 3 -18.17 5.03 -15.73
N ARG A 4 -17.01 5.01 -15.91
CA ARG A 4 -16.18 4.47 -15.05
C ARG A 4 -16.28 5.01 -13.77
N LEU A 5 -16.67 6.12 -13.68
CA LEU A 5 -16.83 6.69 -12.46
C LEU A 5 -17.77 6.01 -11.60
N ASP A 6 -18.66 5.35 -12.18
CA ASP A 6 -19.68 4.78 -11.42
C ASP A 6 -19.30 3.61 -10.69
N ILE A 7 -18.18 3.05 -11.02
CA ILE A 7 -17.82 1.91 -10.29
C ILE A 7 -17.44 2.20 -8.93
N ARG A 8 -17.21 3.45 -8.60
CA ARG A 8 -16.73 3.74 -7.33
C ARG A 8 -17.61 3.36 -6.23
N PHE A 9 -18.84 3.50 -6.33
CA PHE A 9 -19.71 3.21 -5.20
C PHE A 9 -20.92 2.47 -5.64
N ASP A 10 -21.16 1.32 -5.05
CA ASP A 10 -22.32 0.50 -5.34
C ASP A 10 -23.01 0.24 -4.02
N PRO A 11 -24.18 0.82 -3.79
CA PRO A 11 -24.83 0.64 -2.52
C PRO A 11 -25.28 -0.78 -2.24
N SER A 12 -25.20 -1.67 -3.22
CA SER A 12 -25.57 -3.04 -2.95
C SER A 12 -24.49 -3.77 -2.17
N TYR A 13 -23.30 -3.21 -2.09
CA TYR A 13 -22.26 -3.83 -1.30
C TYR A 13 -22.33 -3.36 0.13
N SER A 14 -22.01 -4.24 1.05
CA SER A 14 -21.85 -3.85 2.43
C SER A 14 -20.55 -3.09 2.53
N ASP A 15 -20.60 -1.88 3.04
CA ASP A 15 -19.41 -1.07 3.14
C ASP A 15 -18.31 -1.72 3.95
N LEU A 16 -18.69 -2.27 5.09
CA LEU A 16 -17.70 -2.87 5.95
C LEU A 16 -17.04 -4.07 5.29
N GLU A 17 -17.85 -4.90 4.69
CA GLU A 17 -17.36 -6.10 4.07
C GLU A 17 -16.47 -5.77 2.90
N SER A 18 -16.85 -4.77 2.09
CA SER A 18 -16.03 -4.35 0.97
C SER A 18 -14.71 -3.81 1.43
N GLN A 19 -14.69 -3.04 2.49
CA GLN A 19 -13.46 -2.47 2.99
C GLN A 19 -12.52 -3.53 3.50
N LEU A 20 -13.03 -4.52 4.21
CA LEU A 20 -12.20 -5.60 4.70
C LEU A 20 -11.62 -6.41 3.56
N TYR A 21 -12.45 -6.67 2.56
CA TYR A 21 -12.02 -7.43 1.42
C TYR A 21 -10.90 -6.72 0.66
N MET A 22 -11.10 -5.43 0.40
CA MET A 22 -10.09 -4.67 -0.32
C MET A 22 -8.79 -4.60 0.47
N ALA A 23 -8.88 -4.45 1.77
CA ALA A 23 -7.68 -4.35 2.59
C ALA A 23 -6.89 -5.64 2.56
N GLN A 24 -7.55 -6.77 2.34
CA GLN A 24 -6.88 -8.05 2.34
C GLN A 24 -6.21 -8.39 1.03
N ILE A 25 -6.53 -7.68 -0.05
CA ILE A 25 -5.99 -8.05 -1.35
C ILE A 25 -4.85 -7.16 -1.83
N VAL A 26 -4.41 -6.24 -0.99
CA VAL A 26 -3.25 -5.43 -1.35
C VAL A 26 -2.07 -5.92 -0.52
N THR A 27 -1.04 -6.38 -1.20
CA THR A 27 0.18 -6.81 -0.53
C THR A 27 1.33 -5.96 -1.03
N ASN A 28 2.47 -6.04 -0.37
CA ASN A 28 3.58 -5.20 -0.77
C ASN A 28 4.92 -5.85 -0.48
N HIS A 29 5.96 -5.28 -1.06
CA HIS A 29 7.33 -5.73 -0.89
C HIS A 29 8.18 -4.67 -0.21
N VAL A 30 7.56 -3.79 0.58
CA VAL A 30 8.29 -2.70 1.22
C VAL A 30 9.41 -3.23 2.11
N LYS A 31 9.13 -4.28 2.87
CA LYS A 31 10.14 -4.82 3.78
C LYS A 31 11.34 -5.36 3.01
N GLU A 32 11.09 -6.12 1.96
CA GLU A 32 12.18 -6.69 1.18
C GLU A 32 13.03 -5.60 0.53
N LEU A 33 12.38 -4.56 0.00
CA LEU A 33 13.10 -3.48 -0.63
C LEU A 33 13.90 -2.68 0.39
N ARG A 34 13.32 -2.48 1.57
CA ARG A 34 14.00 -1.78 2.64
C ARG A 34 15.25 -2.53 3.07
N ILE A 35 15.12 -3.83 3.25
CA ILE A 35 16.23 -4.66 3.69
C ILE A 35 17.31 -4.71 2.62
N ALA A 36 16.90 -4.74 1.35
CA ALA A 36 17.87 -4.73 0.25
C ALA A 36 18.69 -3.46 0.25
N GLN A 37 18.16 -2.35 0.76
CA GLN A 37 18.93 -1.14 0.88
C GLN A 37 19.73 -1.05 2.17
N GLY A 38 19.61 -2.05 3.03
CA GLY A 38 20.32 -2.05 4.30
C GLY A 38 19.74 -1.08 5.33
N TRP A 39 18.45 -0.76 5.20
CA TRP A 39 17.83 0.23 6.06
C TRP A 39 17.01 -0.41 7.17
N THR A 40 16.95 0.28 8.31
CA THR A 40 16.03 -0.06 9.37
C THR A 40 14.67 0.55 9.06
N GLN A 41 13.65 0.14 9.80
CA GLN A 41 12.33 0.74 9.65
C GLN A 41 12.40 2.24 9.95
N GLU A 42 13.21 2.61 10.93
CA GLU A 42 13.36 4.01 11.29
C GLU A 42 13.94 4.83 10.15
N GLN A 43 14.94 4.28 9.46
CA GLN A 43 15.56 4.99 8.36
C GLN A 43 14.57 5.17 7.21
N LEU A 44 13.79 4.14 6.90
CA LEU A 44 12.79 4.28 5.87
C LEU A 44 11.72 5.29 6.27
N ALA A 45 11.31 5.26 7.54
CA ALA A 45 10.32 6.19 8.04
C ALA A 45 10.78 7.63 7.86
N GLN A 46 12.04 7.89 8.20
CA GLN A 46 12.58 9.24 8.04
C GLN A 46 12.62 9.65 6.58
N ALA A 47 13.03 8.75 5.70
CA ALA A 47 13.10 9.07 4.28
C ALA A 47 11.72 9.33 3.69
N ALA A 48 10.72 8.63 4.18
CA ALA A 48 9.36 8.76 3.65
C ALA A 48 8.54 9.83 4.36
N GLY A 49 9.04 10.36 5.47
CA GLY A 49 8.34 11.40 6.19
C GLY A 49 7.16 10.89 7.02
N VAL A 50 7.24 9.65 7.48
CA VAL A 50 6.17 9.07 8.30
C VAL A 50 6.79 8.45 9.54
N SER A 51 5.97 7.94 10.45
CA SER A 51 6.45 7.33 11.67
C SER A 51 6.93 5.92 11.42
N ARG A 52 7.81 5.43 12.30
CA ARG A 52 8.24 4.05 12.20
C ARG A 52 7.07 3.09 12.36
N GLN A 53 6.10 3.48 13.18
CA GLN A 53 4.93 2.66 13.39
C GLN A 53 4.14 2.49 12.09
N SER A 54 4.06 3.55 11.28
CA SER A 54 3.41 3.46 9.99
C SER A 54 4.12 2.47 9.07
N ILE A 55 5.44 2.52 9.05
CA ILE A 55 6.20 1.58 8.23
C ILE A 55 5.94 0.15 8.70
N ASN A 56 5.98 -0.07 10.00
CA ASN A 56 5.73 -1.40 10.53
C ASN A 56 4.34 -1.91 10.13
N SER A 57 3.34 -1.07 10.22
CA SER A 57 1.98 -1.47 9.87
C SER A 57 1.85 -1.78 8.39
N ILE A 58 2.51 -1.01 7.54
CA ILE A 58 2.48 -1.25 6.11
C ILE A 58 3.15 -2.58 5.79
N GLU A 59 4.33 -2.82 6.37
CA GLU A 59 5.05 -4.05 6.09
C GLU A 59 4.29 -5.28 6.53
N ARG A 60 3.43 -5.14 7.53
CA ARG A 60 2.64 -6.25 8.03
C ARG A 60 1.27 -6.33 7.38
N ASN A 61 1.05 -5.56 6.33
CA ASN A 61 -0.21 -5.54 5.59
C ASN A 61 -1.41 -5.16 6.44
N ARG A 62 -1.19 -4.37 7.48
CA ARG A 62 -2.27 -3.88 8.31
C ARG A 62 -2.76 -2.52 7.88
N TYR A 63 -2.07 -1.90 6.95
CA TYR A 63 -2.35 -0.54 6.55
C TYR A 63 -1.95 -0.38 5.10
N VAL A 64 -2.87 0.07 4.28
CA VAL A 64 -2.58 0.34 2.88
C VAL A 64 -2.25 1.82 2.77
N PRO A 65 -1.06 2.16 2.31
CA PRO A 65 -0.67 3.58 2.29
C PRO A 65 -1.48 4.38 1.29
N SER A 66 -1.50 5.69 1.51
CA SER A 66 -2.11 6.59 0.56
C SER A 66 -1.34 6.54 -0.75
N LEU A 67 -1.97 7.04 -1.80
CA LEU A 67 -1.28 7.12 -3.08
C LEU A 67 -0.02 7.95 -2.97
N GLU A 68 -0.09 9.05 -2.24
CA GLU A 68 1.07 9.92 -2.07
C GLU A 68 2.23 9.15 -1.44
N LEU A 69 1.96 8.38 -0.41
CA LEU A 69 3.01 7.62 0.24
C LEU A 69 3.53 6.51 -0.66
N ALA A 70 2.63 5.86 -1.41
CA ALA A 70 3.05 4.82 -2.34
C ALA A 70 3.99 5.39 -3.40
N LEU A 71 3.69 6.57 -3.93
CA LEU A 71 4.55 7.20 -4.91
C LEU A 71 5.89 7.62 -4.30
N THR A 72 5.87 8.00 -3.02
CA THR A 72 7.10 8.33 -2.31
C THR A 72 7.98 7.09 -2.19
N PHE A 73 7.40 5.94 -1.86
CA PHE A 73 8.18 4.71 -1.81
C PHE A 73 8.76 4.38 -3.19
N ALA A 74 7.99 4.58 -4.25
CA ALA A 74 8.47 4.30 -5.59
C ALA A 74 9.71 5.14 -5.89
N ARG A 75 9.70 6.39 -5.46
CA ARG A 75 10.86 7.24 -5.65
C ARG A 75 12.03 6.80 -4.80
N ILE A 76 11.78 6.48 -3.54
CA ILE A 76 12.84 6.04 -2.63
C ILE A 76 13.51 4.77 -3.15
N PHE A 77 12.71 3.82 -3.62
CA PHE A 77 13.25 2.53 -4.05
C PHE A 77 13.58 2.49 -5.54
N SER A 78 13.35 3.59 -6.25
CA SER A 78 13.66 3.70 -7.69
C SER A 78 12.98 2.62 -8.50
N CYS A 79 11.71 2.40 -8.24
CA CYS A 79 10.93 1.42 -8.99
C CYS A 79 9.50 1.93 -9.08
N SER A 80 8.67 1.21 -9.81
CA SER A 80 7.28 1.65 -9.97
C SER A 80 6.44 1.18 -8.79
N THR A 81 5.30 1.82 -8.58
CA THR A 81 4.40 1.40 -7.51
C THR A 81 3.93 -0.02 -7.73
N ASP A 82 3.79 -0.44 -8.99
CA ASP A 82 3.34 -1.81 -9.28
C ASP A 82 4.36 -2.85 -8.84
N GLN A 83 5.61 -2.46 -8.76
CA GLN A 83 6.63 -3.38 -8.29
C GLN A 83 6.65 -3.47 -6.77
N ILE A 84 6.07 -2.51 -6.10
CA ILE A 84 6.04 -2.49 -4.65
C ILE A 84 4.74 -3.06 -4.11
N PHE A 85 3.62 -2.68 -4.73
CA PHE A 85 2.30 -3.06 -4.23
C PHE A 85 1.57 -3.88 -5.29
N GLN A 86 0.91 -4.93 -4.87
CA GLN A 86 0.17 -5.79 -5.78
C GLN A 86 -1.23 -6.02 -5.27
N LEU A 87 -2.14 -6.21 -6.21
CA LEU A 87 -3.47 -6.69 -5.86
C LEU A 87 -3.43 -8.20 -5.95
N GLU A 88 -3.76 -8.85 -4.85
CA GLU A 88 -3.79 -10.30 -4.84
C GLU A 88 -5.20 -10.73 -5.12
N LYS A 89 -5.36 -11.66 -6.03
CA LYS A 89 -6.69 -12.14 -6.32
C LYS A 89 -7.14 -13.06 -5.22
N PRO A 90 -8.35 -12.86 -4.72
CA PRO A 90 -8.87 -13.80 -3.73
C PRO A 90 -9.09 -15.12 -4.42
N SER A 91 -8.77 -16.17 -3.78
CA SER A 91 -8.91 -17.50 -4.39
C SER A 91 -10.29 -18.04 -4.29
#